data_bafbec75366b9d26635abbc58064a629
#
_entry.id   bafbec75366b9d26635abbc58064a629
#
_cell.length_a   1.000
_cell.length_b   1.000
_cell.length_c   1.000
_cell.angle_alpha   90.00
_cell.angle_beta   90.00
_cell.angle_gamma   90.00
#
_symmetry.space_group_name_H-M   'P 1'
#
loop_
_entity.id
_entity.type
_entity.pdbx_description
1 polymer ?
#
loop_
_entity_poly.entity_id
_entity_poly.type
_entity_poly.pdbx_seq_one_letter_code
_entity_poly.pdbx_strand_id
1 'polypeptide(L)'
;GEYTTVPKPTYEVIISPWMQEVNQFLIEHFEGMDFCIKERGSTLLLFVPKMNISAVTSALQHSFKNVLKMEEVQGLSIELAGFIYVGRLISESPFMEYDGVSVPTLEMNIVDQIASGNSFENEFQKIMEVYPVNYDRLRRYASRRGVSTKLESAILGLDKSRMEMFS
;
A
#
# COMPACT_ATOMS: atom_id res chain seq x y z
N GLY A 1 -8.60 34.70 -20.16
CA GLY A 1 -7.48 33.83 -20.26
C GLY A 1 -7.83 32.38 -20.02
N GLU A 2 -7.47 31.54 -20.94
CA GLU A 2 -7.67 30.12 -20.79
C GLU A 2 -6.64 29.59 -19.77
N TYR A 3 -7.16 29.08 -18.65
CA TYR A 3 -6.32 28.39 -17.67
C TYR A 3 -6.15 26.95 -18.12
N THR A 4 -5.00 26.66 -18.70
CA THR A 4 -4.63 25.29 -18.91
C THR A 4 -4.15 24.71 -17.58
N THR A 5 -5.01 23.96 -16.93
CA THR A 5 -4.60 23.15 -15.79
C THR A 5 -3.68 22.04 -16.30
N VAL A 6 -2.42 22.10 -15.87
CA VAL A 6 -1.49 21.00 -16.13
C VAL A 6 -2.03 19.77 -15.38
N PRO A 7 -2.35 18.66 -16.07
CA PRO A 7 -2.85 17.48 -15.38
C PRO A 7 -1.79 16.96 -14.41
N LYS A 8 -2.23 16.53 -13.23
CA LYS A 8 -1.35 15.91 -12.26
C LYS A 8 -0.76 14.63 -12.84
N PRO A 9 0.53 14.33 -12.56
CA PRO A 9 1.13 13.10 -13.06
C PRO A 9 0.43 11.86 -12.50
N THR A 10 0.38 10.82 -13.31
CA THR A 10 -0.10 9.52 -12.85
C THR A 10 0.87 8.93 -11.82
N TYR A 11 0.32 8.33 -10.78
CA TYR A 11 1.13 7.64 -9.78
C TYR A 11 1.83 6.45 -10.41
N GLU A 12 3.16 6.42 -10.28
CA GLU A 12 4.01 5.36 -10.82
C GLU A 12 4.65 4.56 -9.68
N VAL A 13 4.84 3.28 -9.93
CA VAL A 13 5.46 2.35 -8.99
C VAL A 13 6.76 1.83 -9.62
N ILE A 14 7.83 1.80 -8.84
CA ILE A 14 9.08 1.19 -9.28
C ILE A 14 8.99 -0.31 -9.02
N ILE A 15 9.09 -1.11 -10.08
CA ILE A 15 9.03 -2.56 -9.99
C ILE A 15 10.45 -3.12 -10.04
N SER A 16 10.91 -3.68 -8.92
CA SER A 16 12.23 -4.31 -8.85
C SER A 16 12.21 -5.73 -9.42
N PRO A 17 13.37 -6.28 -9.80
CA PRO A 17 13.47 -7.68 -10.17
C PRO A 17 12.98 -8.63 -9.06
N TRP A 18 13.20 -8.28 -7.81
CA TRP A 18 12.74 -9.07 -6.66
C TRP A 18 11.21 -9.14 -6.61
N MET A 19 10.53 -8.00 -6.79
CA MET A 19 9.06 -7.97 -6.87
C MET A 19 8.56 -8.85 -8.03
N GLN A 20 9.20 -8.77 -9.20
CA GLN A 20 8.84 -9.57 -10.37
C GLN A 20 8.97 -11.07 -10.08
N GLU A 21 10.05 -11.47 -9.44
CA GLU A 21 10.33 -12.87 -9.11
C GLU A 21 9.29 -13.44 -8.14
N VAL A 22 8.97 -12.70 -7.07
CA VAL A 22 7.96 -13.12 -6.10
C VAL A 22 6.57 -13.14 -6.75
N ASN A 23 6.25 -12.13 -7.55
CA ASN A 23 4.98 -12.06 -8.26
C ASN A 23 4.79 -13.27 -9.18
N GLN A 24 5.79 -13.60 -9.95
CA GLN A 24 5.75 -14.76 -10.87
C GLN A 24 5.59 -16.08 -10.10
N PHE A 25 6.30 -16.23 -8.99
CA PHE A 25 6.16 -17.40 -8.13
C PHE A 25 4.70 -17.56 -7.64
N LEU A 26 4.08 -16.48 -7.21
CA LEU A 26 2.70 -16.52 -6.72
C LEU A 26 1.69 -16.85 -7.81
N ILE A 27 1.87 -16.29 -9.00
CA ILE A 27 1.01 -16.60 -10.15
C ILE A 27 1.09 -18.08 -10.50
N GLU A 28 2.28 -18.65 -10.47
CA GLU A 28 2.50 -20.04 -10.82
C GLU A 28 1.99 -21.05 -9.76
N HIS A 29 2.10 -20.68 -8.48
CA HIS A 29 1.80 -21.60 -7.38
C HIS A 29 0.42 -21.38 -6.74
N PHE A 30 -0.18 -20.21 -6.92
CA PHE A 30 -1.46 -19.85 -6.29
C PHE A 30 -2.41 -19.21 -7.30
N GLU A 31 -2.78 -19.99 -8.32
CA GLU A 31 -3.66 -19.55 -9.40
C GLU A 31 -4.98 -19.00 -8.83
N GLY A 32 -5.38 -17.82 -9.30
CA GLY A 32 -6.64 -17.21 -8.92
C GLY A 32 -6.66 -16.53 -7.55
N MET A 33 -5.54 -16.56 -6.81
CA MET A 33 -5.47 -15.89 -5.51
C MET A 33 -5.22 -14.40 -5.69
N ASP A 34 -6.00 -13.58 -4.99
CA ASP A 34 -5.75 -12.14 -4.90
C ASP A 34 -4.54 -11.88 -4.02
N PHE A 35 -3.65 -11.01 -4.47
CA PHE A 35 -2.50 -10.59 -3.66
C PHE A 35 -1.98 -9.24 -4.15
N CYS A 36 -1.21 -8.57 -3.31
CA CYS A 36 -0.42 -7.44 -3.77
C CYS A 36 0.95 -7.40 -3.07
N ILE A 37 1.91 -6.80 -3.75
CA ILE A 37 3.30 -6.73 -3.33
C ILE A 37 3.74 -5.28 -3.25
N LYS A 38 4.42 -4.92 -2.18
CA LYS A 38 4.99 -3.59 -1.99
C LYS A 38 6.44 -3.74 -1.52
N GLU A 39 7.37 -3.04 -2.16
CA GLU A 39 8.74 -2.96 -1.69
C GLU A 39 8.93 -1.66 -0.94
N ARG A 40 9.45 -1.75 0.29
CA ARG A 40 9.72 -0.61 1.14
C ARG A 40 11.16 -0.71 1.66
N GLY A 41 12.03 0.18 1.15
CA GLY A 41 13.46 0.05 1.42
C GLY A 41 13.99 -1.26 0.87
N SER A 42 14.63 -2.07 1.72
CA SER A 42 15.16 -3.38 1.35
C SER A 42 14.25 -4.53 1.79
N THR A 43 12.97 -4.26 2.05
CA THR A 43 12.00 -5.21 2.57
C THR A 43 10.86 -5.36 1.59
N LEU A 44 10.36 -6.57 1.42
CA LEU A 44 9.21 -6.84 0.57
C LEU A 44 8.00 -7.21 1.43
N LEU A 45 6.90 -6.48 1.25
CA LEU A 45 5.65 -6.72 1.94
C LEU A 45 4.68 -7.38 0.97
N LEU A 46 4.20 -8.55 1.34
CA LEU A 46 3.24 -9.33 0.55
C LEU A 46 1.94 -9.46 1.33
N PHE A 47 0.83 -9.10 0.68
CA PHE A 47 -0.49 -9.20 1.27
C PHE A 47 -1.31 -10.24 0.53
N VAL A 48 -1.83 -11.22 1.27
CA VAL A 48 -2.66 -12.32 0.73
C VAL A 48 -3.88 -12.53 1.61
N PRO A 49 -4.94 -13.19 1.11
CA PRO A 49 -6.10 -13.49 1.95
C PRO A 49 -5.68 -14.24 3.22
N LYS A 50 -6.34 -13.96 4.32
CA LYS A 50 -6.00 -14.52 5.64
C LYS A 50 -5.85 -16.05 5.60
N MET A 51 -6.76 -16.73 4.91
CA MET A 51 -6.74 -18.19 4.80
C MET A 51 -5.53 -18.73 4.05
N ASN A 52 -4.86 -17.90 3.27
CA ASN A 52 -3.72 -18.30 2.45
C ASN A 52 -2.36 -17.98 3.08
N ILE A 53 -2.33 -17.23 4.17
CA ILE A 53 -1.06 -16.75 4.76
C ILE A 53 -0.10 -17.89 5.07
N SER A 54 -0.57 -18.93 5.74
CA SER A 54 0.29 -20.05 6.14
C SER A 54 0.81 -20.83 4.94
N ALA A 55 -0.05 -21.12 3.97
CA ALA A 55 0.35 -21.85 2.76
C ALA A 55 1.33 -21.06 1.90
N VAL A 56 1.08 -19.75 1.74
CA VAL A 56 1.96 -18.87 0.97
C VAL A 56 3.31 -18.73 1.67
N THR A 57 3.32 -18.51 2.96
CA THR A 57 4.57 -18.39 3.74
C THR A 57 5.40 -19.65 3.61
N SER A 58 4.80 -20.81 3.79
CA SER A 58 5.49 -22.11 3.67
C SER A 58 6.06 -22.32 2.27
N ALA A 59 5.27 -22.03 1.23
CA ALA A 59 5.73 -22.20 -0.16
C ALA A 59 6.91 -21.26 -0.47
N LEU A 60 6.83 -20.00 -0.02
CA LEU A 60 7.90 -19.02 -0.23
C LEU A 60 9.18 -19.42 0.50
N GLN A 61 9.07 -19.98 1.69
CA GLN A 61 10.23 -20.43 2.48
C GLN A 61 11.04 -21.53 1.78
N HIS A 62 10.43 -22.29 0.89
CA HIS A 62 11.13 -23.31 0.10
C HIS A 62 11.97 -22.71 -1.04
N SER A 63 11.62 -21.53 -1.53
CA SER A 63 12.25 -20.93 -2.70
C SER A 63 12.98 -19.62 -2.41
N PHE A 64 12.65 -18.95 -1.33
CA PHE A 64 13.25 -17.67 -0.94
C PHE A 64 13.78 -17.74 0.48
N LYS A 65 14.87 -17.01 0.73
CA LYS A 65 15.42 -16.87 2.07
C LYS A 65 14.67 -15.77 2.82
N ASN A 66 14.62 -15.89 4.15
CA ASN A 66 14.14 -14.83 5.02
C ASN A 66 12.67 -14.45 4.79
N VAL A 67 11.79 -15.44 4.92
CA VAL A 67 10.35 -15.24 4.81
C VAL A 67 9.71 -15.41 6.18
N LEU A 68 8.95 -14.41 6.63
CA LEU A 68 8.24 -14.44 7.91
C LEU A 68 6.81 -13.96 7.71
N LYS A 69 5.92 -14.37 8.61
CA LYS A 69 4.58 -13.79 8.70
C LYS A 69 4.67 -12.46 9.43
N MET A 70 3.88 -11.46 8.99
CA MET A 70 3.85 -10.17 9.67
C MET A 70 3.45 -10.30 11.13
N GLU A 71 2.54 -11.22 11.45
CA GLU A 71 2.09 -11.46 12.84
C GLU A 71 3.20 -11.94 13.75
N GLU A 72 4.22 -12.61 13.21
CA GLU A 72 5.37 -13.09 13.99
C GLU A 72 6.32 -11.96 14.42
N VAL A 73 6.24 -10.81 13.72
CA VAL A 73 7.10 -9.65 14.00
C VAL A 73 6.33 -8.49 14.60
N GLN A 74 5.07 -8.68 14.98
CA GLN A 74 4.28 -7.66 15.66
C GLN A 74 4.95 -7.25 16.97
N GLY A 75 5.14 -5.94 17.14
CA GLY A 75 5.85 -5.39 18.28
C GLY A 75 7.34 -5.18 18.06
N LEU A 76 7.91 -5.67 16.97
CA LEU A 76 9.26 -5.34 16.56
C LEU A 76 9.21 -4.06 15.72
N SER A 77 9.97 -3.05 16.11
CA SER A 77 9.99 -1.76 15.42
C SER A 77 10.87 -1.74 14.17
N ILE A 78 11.56 -2.85 13.86
CA ILE A 78 12.57 -2.90 12.81
C ILE A 78 12.19 -3.96 11.78
N GLU A 79 11.98 -3.53 10.53
CA GLU A 79 11.89 -4.41 9.38
C GLU A 79 13.30 -4.78 8.95
N LEU A 80 13.57 -6.07 8.83
CA LEU A 80 14.91 -6.55 8.47
C LEU A 80 15.11 -6.52 6.96
N ALA A 81 16.24 -5.98 6.51
CA ALA A 81 16.60 -5.92 5.10
C ALA A 81 16.70 -7.33 4.50
N GLY A 82 16.20 -7.48 3.27
CA GLY A 82 16.22 -8.75 2.55
C GLY A 82 15.12 -9.71 2.94
N PHE A 83 14.22 -9.33 3.84
CA PHE A 83 13.11 -10.18 4.28
C PHE A 83 11.84 -9.96 3.47
N ILE A 84 11.07 -11.03 3.31
CA ILE A 84 9.70 -10.99 2.79
C ILE A 84 8.76 -11.19 3.98
N TYR A 85 7.84 -10.27 4.18
CA TYR A 85 6.82 -10.36 5.22
C TYR A 85 5.46 -10.62 4.60
N VAL A 86 4.80 -11.69 5.03
CA VAL A 86 3.49 -12.08 4.51
C VAL A 86 2.41 -11.63 5.50
N GLY A 87 1.54 -10.76 5.05
CA GLY A 87 0.45 -10.20 5.84
C GLY A 87 -0.90 -10.41 5.18
N ARG A 88 -1.94 -9.95 5.86
CA ARG A 88 -3.32 -10.12 5.43
C ARG A 88 -3.73 -9.02 4.44
N LEU A 89 -4.28 -9.45 3.30
CA LEU A 89 -4.97 -8.57 2.38
C LEU A 89 -6.39 -8.33 2.91
N ILE A 90 -6.69 -7.07 3.24
CA ILE A 90 -8.01 -6.69 3.73
C ILE A 90 -9.01 -6.79 2.56
N SER A 91 -10.23 -7.24 2.85
CA SER A 91 -11.32 -7.30 1.87
C SER A 91 -11.49 -5.95 1.16
N GLU A 92 -11.64 -5.99 -0.16
CA GLU A 92 -11.78 -4.81 -1.01
C GLU A 92 -10.56 -3.87 -1.01
N SER A 93 -9.37 -4.37 -0.66
CA SER A 93 -8.14 -3.59 -0.81
C SER A 93 -7.97 -3.15 -2.26
N PRO A 94 -7.74 -1.85 -2.50
CA PRO A 94 -7.61 -1.35 -3.87
C PRO A 94 -6.19 -1.54 -4.40
N PHE A 95 -5.90 -2.74 -4.88
CA PHE A 95 -4.65 -3.05 -5.57
C PHE A 95 -4.86 -2.96 -7.09
N MET A 96 -3.76 -2.88 -7.83
CA MET A 96 -3.77 -2.75 -9.28
C MET A 96 -2.64 -3.56 -9.89
N GLU A 97 -2.72 -3.80 -11.19
CA GLU A 97 -1.62 -4.40 -11.94
C GLU A 97 -0.79 -3.30 -12.58
N TYR A 98 0.51 -3.31 -12.34
CA TYR A 98 1.48 -2.37 -12.91
C TYR A 98 2.67 -3.16 -13.43
N ASP A 99 2.93 -3.08 -14.74
CA ASP A 99 4.00 -3.86 -15.42
C ASP A 99 3.94 -5.36 -15.10
N GLY A 100 2.73 -5.91 -15.04
CA GLY A 100 2.51 -7.32 -14.77
C GLY A 100 2.60 -7.73 -13.31
N VAL A 101 2.83 -6.80 -12.40
CA VAL A 101 2.94 -7.05 -10.96
C VAL A 101 1.74 -6.46 -10.24
N SER A 102 1.17 -7.22 -9.30
CA SER A 102 0.06 -6.75 -8.47
C SER A 102 0.61 -5.89 -7.33
N VAL A 103 0.24 -4.61 -7.32
CA VAL A 103 0.75 -3.62 -6.38
C VAL A 103 -0.38 -2.82 -5.74
N PRO A 104 -0.17 -2.23 -4.55
CA PRO A 104 -1.15 -1.33 -3.97
C PRO A 104 -1.36 -0.09 -4.83
N THR A 105 -2.60 0.40 -4.90
CA THR A 105 -2.87 1.73 -5.46
C THR A 105 -2.36 2.81 -4.52
N LEU A 106 -2.30 4.05 -5.01
CA LEU A 106 -1.94 5.19 -4.18
C LEU A 106 -2.90 5.31 -2.98
N GLU A 107 -4.20 5.12 -3.21
CA GLU A 107 -5.21 5.20 -2.16
C GLU A 107 -4.99 4.14 -1.08
N MET A 108 -4.64 2.93 -1.46
CA MET A 108 -4.31 1.88 -0.50
C MET A 108 -3.09 2.27 0.35
N ASN A 109 -2.05 2.80 -0.27
CA ASN A 109 -0.85 3.25 0.44
C ASN A 109 -1.16 4.38 1.42
N ILE A 110 -2.00 5.34 1.04
CA ILE A 110 -2.40 6.44 1.90
C ILE A 110 -3.12 5.93 3.15
N VAL A 111 -4.12 5.08 2.95
CA VAL A 111 -4.93 4.55 4.07
C VAL A 111 -4.09 3.66 4.99
N ASP A 112 -3.24 2.81 4.43
CA ASP A 112 -2.36 1.94 5.23
C ASP A 112 -1.40 2.77 6.09
N GLN A 113 -0.91 3.88 5.56
CA GLN A 113 -0.04 4.79 6.31
C GLN A 113 -0.79 5.45 7.46
N ILE A 114 -2.03 5.90 7.22
CA ILE A 114 -2.89 6.44 8.27
C ILE A 114 -3.17 5.39 9.34
N ALA A 115 -3.45 4.16 8.93
CA ALA A 115 -3.74 3.05 9.83
C ALA A 115 -2.53 2.65 10.70
N SER A 116 -1.31 2.89 10.22
CA SER A 116 -0.09 2.57 10.97
C SER A 116 0.10 3.44 12.21
N GLY A 117 -0.62 4.56 12.30
CA GLY A 117 -0.51 5.48 13.43
C GLY A 117 0.71 6.39 13.40
N ASN A 118 1.54 6.31 12.38
CA ASN A 118 2.68 7.19 12.21
C ASN A 118 2.24 8.58 11.76
N SER A 119 3.02 9.61 12.10
CA SER A 119 2.79 10.96 11.63
C SER A 119 2.89 10.98 10.10
N PHE A 120 1.83 11.41 9.43
CA PHE A 120 1.71 11.35 7.97
C PHE A 120 1.19 12.66 7.36
N GLU A 121 0.94 13.65 8.18
CA GLU A 121 0.26 14.90 7.75
C GLU A 121 0.98 15.61 6.62
N ASN A 122 2.30 15.77 6.72
CA ASN A 122 3.09 16.46 5.69
C ASN A 122 3.15 15.67 4.39
N GLU A 123 3.36 14.36 4.48
CA GLU A 123 3.41 13.47 3.33
C GLU A 123 2.04 13.40 2.65
N PHE A 124 0.97 13.33 3.44
CA PHE A 124 -0.40 13.34 2.93
C PHE A 124 -0.69 14.60 2.12
N GLN A 125 -0.32 15.75 2.65
CA GLN A 125 -0.50 17.03 1.95
C GLN A 125 0.25 17.04 0.61
N LYS A 126 1.51 16.62 0.60
CA LYS A 126 2.32 16.56 -0.62
C LYS A 126 1.73 15.61 -1.66
N ILE A 127 1.29 14.44 -1.24
CA ILE A 127 0.67 13.46 -2.13
C ILE A 127 -0.60 14.03 -2.76
N MET A 128 -1.45 14.65 -1.96
CA MET A 128 -2.72 15.22 -2.43
C MET A 128 -2.52 16.39 -3.38
N GLU A 129 -1.41 17.11 -3.25
CA GLU A 129 -1.06 18.21 -4.16
C GLU A 129 -0.50 17.71 -5.49
N VAL A 130 0.25 16.61 -5.47
CA VAL A 130 1.00 16.11 -6.63
C VAL A 130 0.17 15.14 -7.49
N TYR A 131 -0.55 14.22 -6.89
CA TYR A 131 -1.21 13.14 -7.61
C TYR A 131 -2.73 13.25 -7.61
N PRO A 132 -3.40 12.77 -8.70
CA PRO A 132 -4.85 12.62 -8.66
C PRO A 132 -5.20 11.46 -7.72
N VAL A 133 -6.17 11.71 -6.83
CA VAL A 133 -6.60 10.72 -5.83
C VAL A 133 -8.11 10.48 -6.00
N ASN A 134 -8.49 9.20 -6.01
CA ASN A 134 -9.90 8.83 -6.04
C ASN A 134 -10.44 8.80 -4.61
N TYR A 135 -11.20 9.83 -4.25
CA TYR A 135 -11.73 9.98 -2.89
C TYR A 135 -12.71 8.88 -2.49
N ASP A 136 -13.54 8.40 -3.43
CA ASP A 136 -14.48 7.33 -3.14
C ASP A 136 -13.74 6.04 -2.78
N ARG A 137 -12.71 5.71 -3.54
CA ARG A 137 -11.84 4.56 -3.26
C ARG A 137 -11.12 4.72 -1.91
N LEU A 138 -10.60 5.90 -1.66
CA LEU A 138 -9.90 6.24 -0.42
C LEU A 138 -10.82 6.03 0.80
N ARG A 139 -12.03 6.59 0.75
CA ARG A 139 -13.02 6.49 1.83
C ARG A 139 -13.53 5.07 2.04
N ARG A 140 -13.76 4.35 0.94
CA ARG A 140 -14.22 2.96 1.01
C ARG A 140 -13.20 2.08 1.71
N TYR A 141 -11.95 2.18 1.32
CA TYR A 141 -10.89 1.39 1.95
C TYR A 141 -10.63 1.83 3.40
N ALA A 142 -10.68 3.13 3.69
CA ALA A 142 -10.56 3.63 5.06
C ALA A 142 -11.65 3.04 5.96
N SER A 143 -12.87 2.89 5.45
CA SER A 143 -13.96 2.24 6.17
C SER A 143 -13.63 0.77 6.47
N ARG A 144 -13.11 0.04 5.49
CA ARG A 144 -12.69 -1.36 5.66
C ARG A 144 -11.56 -1.50 6.69
N ARG A 145 -10.67 -0.51 6.73
CA ARG A 145 -9.56 -0.50 7.69
C ARG A 145 -9.94 0.05 9.06
N GLY A 146 -11.16 0.56 9.22
CA GLY A 146 -11.62 1.12 10.49
C GLY A 146 -10.97 2.46 10.83
N VAL A 147 -10.55 3.23 9.84
CA VAL A 147 -9.83 4.51 10.04
C VAL A 147 -10.53 5.70 9.36
N SER A 148 -11.83 5.59 9.10
CA SER A 148 -12.59 6.68 8.45
C SER A 148 -12.46 8.02 9.18
N THR A 149 -12.54 8.03 10.51
CA THR A 149 -12.43 9.26 11.30
C THR A 149 -11.06 9.89 11.15
N LYS A 150 -10.00 9.09 11.16
CA LYS A 150 -8.63 9.58 10.97
C LYS A 150 -8.43 10.15 9.57
N LEU A 151 -9.00 9.50 8.55
CA LEU A 151 -8.93 9.99 7.17
C LEU A 151 -9.66 11.32 7.03
N GLU A 152 -10.89 11.43 7.55
CA GLU A 152 -11.67 12.67 7.45
C GLU A 152 -10.98 13.81 8.19
N SER A 153 -10.36 13.55 9.33
CA SER A 153 -9.55 14.55 10.04
C SER A 153 -8.37 15.02 9.21
N ALA A 154 -7.70 14.11 8.49
CA ALA A 154 -6.59 14.46 7.61
C ALA A 154 -7.05 15.34 6.44
N ILE A 155 -8.20 15.01 5.85
CA ILE A 155 -8.80 15.79 4.75
C ILE A 155 -9.18 17.20 5.25
N LEU A 156 -9.80 17.30 6.41
CA LEU A 156 -10.14 18.59 7.02
C LEU A 156 -8.90 19.43 7.30
N GLY A 157 -7.82 18.80 7.73
CA GLY A 157 -6.53 19.46 7.93
C GLY A 157 -5.98 20.09 6.66
N LEU A 158 -6.17 19.43 5.51
CA LEU A 158 -5.79 19.97 4.20
C LEU A 158 -6.60 21.22 3.85
N ASP A 159 -7.92 21.17 4.02
CA ASP A 159 -8.81 22.27 3.70
C ASP A 159 -8.48 23.49 4.59
N LYS A 160 -8.21 23.24 5.85
CA LYS A 160 -7.81 24.30 6.80
C LYS A 160 -6.48 24.92 6.40
N SER A 161 -5.49 24.14 6.03
CA SER A 161 -4.19 24.64 5.55
C SER A 161 -4.35 25.50 4.31
N ARG A 162 -5.21 25.10 3.38
CA ARG A 162 -5.50 25.87 2.17
C ARG A 162 -6.15 27.20 2.50
N MET A 163 -7.08 27.23 3.44
CA MET A 163 -7.73 28.46 3.88
C MET A 163 -6.74 29.42 4.52
N GLU A 164 -5.80 28.94 5.31
CA GLU A 164 -4.77 29.77 5.94
C GLU A 164 -3.80 30.36 4.91
N MET A 165 -3.56 29.68 3.79
CA MET A 165 -2.72 30.20 2.71
C MET A 165 -3.37 31.36 1.94
N PHE A 166 -4.67 31.50 2.01
CA PHE A 166 -5.43 32.52 1.28
C PHE A 166 -5.98 33.65 2.18
N SER A 167 -5.71 33.58 3.45
CA SER A 167 -6.16 34.61 4.39
C SER A 167 -5.13 35.72 4.59
#